data_1cdec012a9947e445213004456347f51
#
_entry.id   1cdec012a9947e445213004456347f51
#
_cell.length_a   1.000
_cell.length_b   1.000
_cell.length_c   1.000
_cell.angle_alpha   90.00
_cell.angle_beta   90.00
_cell.angle_gamma   90.00
#
_symmetry.space_group_name_H-M   'P 1'
#
loop_
_entity.id
_entity.type
_entity.pdbx_description
1 polymer ?
#
loop_
_entity_poly.entity_id
_entity_poly.type
_entity_poly.pdbx_seq_one_letter_code
_entity_poly.pdbx_strand_id
1 'polypeptide(L)'
;MKKLLIATLLGLTADSAQVQAKTLLVYYSFTGNIEKAAVAVKDQTSTDVIQIQPAQKGLNYAANNYSLGSDLVDQIRSKPNDASSYPAIDPVDVDFSKYDTVIIGTPLWWSNMAAPMQTFLFHNGKAMAGKKIGLIVSSASSGISGVERDAKRLIPEGNFTKSLWIRSSQFSSAPKMVAEWLKANGLASK
;
A
#
# COMPACT_ATOMS: atom_id res chain seq x y z
N MET A 1 -50.03 19.12 -52.15
CA MET A 1 -50.03 18.80 -50.71
C MET A 1 -48.75 18.01 -50.41
N LYS A 2 -47.72 18.66 -49.82
CA LYS A 2 -46.43 18.05 -49.48
C LYS A 2 -46.48 17.61 -48.02
N LYS A 3 -46.38 16.30 -47.77
CA LYS A 3 -46.28 15.73 -46.41
C LYS A 3 -44.86 15.87 -45.93
N LEU A 4 -44.69 16.60 -44.85
CA LEU A 4 -43.42 16.76 -44.12
C LEU A 4 -43.28 15.60 -43.16
N LEU A 5 -42.26 14.73 -43.36
CA LEU A 5 -41.87 13.70 -42.38
C LEU A 5 -40.91 14.33 -41.39
N ILE A 6 -41.32 14.39 -40.13
CA ILE A 6 -40.45 14.76 -38.99
C ILE A 6 -39.84 13.45 -38.51
N ALA A 7 -38.53 13.31 -38.73
CA ALA A 7 -37.74 12.22 -38.12
C ALA A 7 -37.34 12.63 -36.71
N THR A 8 -37.93 11.97 -35.72
CA THR A 8 -37.55 12.13 -34.31
C THR A 8 -36.26 11.34 -34.05
N LEU A 9 -35.15 12.04 -33.89
CA LEU A 9 -33.87 11.46 -33.50
C LEU A 9 -33.92 11.16 -32.00
N LEU A 10 -34.13 9.90 -31.62
CA LEU A 10 -33.93 9.44 -30.25
C LEU A 10 -32.42 9.42 -29.97
N GLY A 11 -31.96 10.40 -29.21
CA GLY A 11 -30.60 10.39 -28.65
C GLY A 11 -30.48 9.29 -27.60
N LEU A 12 -29.76 8.22 -27.92
CA LEU A 12 -29.26 7.29 -26.93
C LEU A 12 -28.16 7.99 -26.15
N THR A 13 -28.47 8.51 -24.96
CA THR A 13 -27.45 8.85 -23.97
C THR A 13 -26.89 7.54 -23.41
N ALA A 14 -25.70 7.15 -23.87
CA ALA A 14 -24.94 6.09 -23.22
C ALA A 14 -24.59 6.60 -21.83
N ASP A 15 -25.29 6.08 -20.82
CA ASP A 15 -24.93 6.24 -19.42
C ASP A 15 -23.61 5.48 -19.21
N SER A 16 -22.49 6.18 -19.39
CA SER A 16 -21.18 5.64 -19.03
C SER A 16 -21.13 5.61 -17.51
N ALA A 17 -21.53 4.48 -16.91
CA ALA A 17 -21.28 4.23 -15.51
C ALA A 17 -19.79 4.48 -15.26
N GLN A 18 -19.46 5.58 -14.58
CA GLN A 18 -18.09 5.84 -14.11
C GLN A 18 -17.72 4.68 -13.22
N VAL A 19 -16.83 3.81 -13.70
CA VAL A 19 -16.22 2.78 -12.87
C VAL A 19 -15.44 3.53 -11.81
N GLN A 20 -15.97 3.55 -10.58
CA GLN A 20 -15.32 4.21 -9.48
C GLN A 20 -13.99 3.48 -9.22
N ALA A 21 -12.88 4.22 -9.29
CA ALA A 21 -11.54 3.71 -9.02
C ALA A 21 -11.49 3.05 -7.63
N LYS A 22 -11.18 1.75 -7.59
CA LYS A 22 -11.09 1.01 -6.33
C LYS A 22 -9.70 1.10 -5.75
N THR A 23 -9.64 1.28 -4.45
CA THR A 23 -8.40 1.34 -3.67
C THR A 23 -8.25 0.08 -2.83
N LEU A 24 -7.04 -0.48 -2.80
CA LEU A 24 -6.63 -1.53 -1.89
C LEU A 24 -5.60 -0.96 -0.93
N LEU A 25 -5.79 -1.18 0.37
CA LEU A 25 -4.78 -0.96 1.40
C LEU A 25 -4.17 -2.31 1.81
N VAL A 26 -2.87 -2.45 1.62
CA VAL A 26 -2.12 -3.60 2.13
C VAL A 26 -1.14 -3.09 3.18
N TYR A 27 -1.17 -3.65 4.38
CA TYR A 27 -0.27 -3.20 5.43
C TYR A 27 0.30 -4.33 6.27
N TYR A 28 1.49 -4.08 6.82
CA TYR A 28 2.10 -4.85 7.90
C TYR A 28 2.31 -3.93 9.10
N SER A 29 1.97 -4.39 10.30
CA SER A 29 2.17 -3.64 11.53
C SER A 29 2.80 -4.52 12.60
N PHE A 30 3.89 -4.06 13.21
CA PHE A 30 4.56 -4.77 14.30
C PHE A 30 4.09 -4.27 15.67
N THR A 31 4.11 -2.95 15.88
CA THR A 31 3.80 -2.31 17.16
C THR A 31 2.40 -1.67 17.20
N GLY A 32 1.56 -1.94 16.21
CA GLY A 32 0.23 -1.33 16.08
C GLY A 32 0.22 0.08 15.45
N ASN A 33 1.39 0.66 15.18
CA ASN A 33 1.45 2.02 14.63
C ASN A 33 0.88 2.10 13.20
N ILE A 34 1.32 1.22 12.29
CA ILE A 34 0.77 1.20 10.92
C ILE A 34 -0.71 0.80 10.92
N GLU A 35 -1.13 -0.08 11.83
CA GLU A 35 -2.54 -0.42 11.99
C GLU A 35 -3.42 0.80 12.31
N LYS A 36 -2.96 1.70 13.20
CA LYS A 36 -3.66 2.98 13.46
C LYS A 36 -3.79 3.84 12.21
N ALA A 37 -2.75 3.90 11.40
CA ALA A 37 -2.81 4.61 10.13
C ALA A 37 -3.76 3.91 9.13
N ALA A 38 -3.77 2.58 9.09
CA ALA A 38 -4.67 1.79 8.26
C ALA A 38 -6.15 2.01 8.63
N VAL A 39 -6.46 2.04 9.93
CA VAL A 39 -7.80 2.40 10.42
C VAL A 39 -8.19 3.80 9.94
N ALA A 40 -7.28 4.77 10.07
CA ALA A 40 -7.54 6.14 9.60
C ALA A 40 -7.77 6.24 8.08
N VAL A 41 -7.11 5.42 7.26
CA VAL A 41 -7.38 5.31 5.83
C VAL A 41 -8.77 4.74 5.60
N LYS A 42 -9.11 3.63 6.25
CA LYS A 42 -10.40 2.94 6.12
C LYS A 42 -11.58 3.86 6.51
N ASP A 43 -11.44 4.63 7.58
CA ASP A 43 -12.49 5.53 8.06
C ASP A 43 -12.77 6.70 7.10
N GLN A 44 -11.82 7.00 6.21
CA GLN A 44 -11.88 8.15 5.30
C GLN A 44 -12.07 7.75 3.82
N THR A 45 -12.05 6.47 3.53
CA THR A 45 -12.12 5.95 2.15
C THR A 45 -12.91 4.64 2.08
N SER A 46 -13.48 4.34 0.90
CA SER A 46 -14.05 3.01 0.61
C SER A 46 -12.95 2.07 0.11
N THR A 47 -12.09 1.63 1.02
CA THR A 47 -10.87 0.87 0.71
C THR A 47 -10.99 -0.56 1.21
N ASP A 48 -10.69 -1.53 0.35
CA ASP A 48 -10.47 -2.92 0.77
C ASP A 48 -9.14 -3.00 1.53
N VAL A 49 -9.10 -3.80 2.60
CA VAL A 49 -7.96 -3.84 3.52
C VAL A 49 -7.42 -5.26 3.67
N ILE A 50 -6.11 -5.41 3.52
CA ILE A 50 -5.38 -6.66 3.75
C ILE A 50 -4.24 -6.39 4.74
N GLN A 51 -4.20 -7.16 5.80
CA GLN A 51 -3.09 -7.17 6.75
C GLN A 51 -2.16 -8.33 6.45
N ILE A 52 -0.88 -8.05 6.24
CA ILE A 52 0.15 -9.07 6.07
C ILE A 52 0.54 -9.63 7.42
N GLN A 53 0.60 -10.96 7.50
CA GLN A 53 1.00 -11.68 8.71
C GLN A 53 2.19 -12.60 8.39
N PRO A 54 3.22 -12.65 9.25
CA PRO A 54 4.24 -13.69 9.17
C PRO A 54 3.62 -15.08 9.30
N ALA A 55 4.07 -16.04 8.48
CA ALA A 55 3.58 -17.41 8.54
C ALA A 55 3.95 -18.06 9.88
N GLN A 56 5.16 -17.81 10.38
CA GLN A 56 5.57 -18.25 11.71
C GLN A 56 4.95 -17.31 12.76
N LYS A 57 4.11 -17.89 13.62
CA LYS A 57 3.45 -17.14 14.70
C LYS A 57 4.33 -17.06 15.95
N GLY A 58 4.06 -16.06 16.80
CA GLY A 58 4.75 -15.90 18.08
C GLY A 58 6.20 -15.39 17.97
N LEU A 59 6.63 -14.91 16.80
CA LEU A 59 7.96 -14.32 16.64
C LEU A 59 8.07 -13.04 17.47
N ASN A 60 9.08 -12.98 18.31
CA ASN A 60 9.41 -11.77 19.06
C ASN A 60 10.50 -10.97 18.34
N TYR A 61 10.09 -10.07 17.44
CA TYR A 61 11.02 -9.21 16.70
C TYR A 61 11.75 -8.20 17.59
N ALA A 62 11.26 -7.93 18.81
CA ALA A 62 11.92 -7.04 19.76
C ALA A 62 13.00 -7.74 20.58
N ALA A 63 13.03 -9.07 20.62
CA ALA A 63 14.05 -9.81 21.35
C ALA A 63 15.45 -9.51 20.81
N ASN A 64 16.45 -9.59 21.68
CA ASN A 64 17.87 -9.39 21.35
C ASN A 64 18.12 -8.10 20.55
N ASN A 65 17.56 -6.99 21.03
CA ASN A 65 17.69 -5.68 20.37
C ASN A 65 17.28 -5.70 18.90
N TYR A 66 16.13 -6.32 18.62
CA TYR A 66 15.54 -6.45 17.26
C TYR A 66 16.41 -7.21 16.25
N SER A 67 17.27 -8.12 16.71
CA SER A 67 18.22 -8.85 15.85
C SER A 67 17.52 -9.61 14.73
N LEU A 68 16.40 -10.30 15.03
CA LEU A 68 15.66 -11.04 14.02
C LEU A 68 15.21 -10.16 12.84
N GLY A 69 14.71 -8.96 13.13
CA GLY A 69 14.32 -8.02 12.07
C GLY A 69 15.50 -7.53 11.25
N SER A 70 16.66 -7.29 11.91
CA SER A 70 17.93 -6.96 11.25
C SER A 70 18.38 -8.07 10.31
N ASP A 71 18.43 -9.31 10.81
CA ASP A 71 18.91 -10.47 10.04
C ASP A 71 18.06 -10.70 8.79
N LEU A 72 16.73 -10.59 8.91
CA LEU A 72 15.82 -10.74 7.78
C LEU A 72 16.02 -9.66 6.71
N VAL A 73 16.20 -8.41 7.14
CA VAL A 73 16.49 -7.31 6.21
C VAL A 73 17.85 -7.49 5.54
N ASP A 74 18.86 -7.97 6.27
CA ASP A 74 20.20 -8.21 5.74
C ASP A 74 20.21 -9.38 4.74
N GLN A 75 19.43 -10.42 4.97
CA GLN A 75 19.24 -11.53 4.01
C GLN A 75 18.66 -11.01 2.70
N ILE A 76 17.59 -10.22 2.76
CA ILE A 76 16.98 -9.63 1.55
C ILE A 76 17.97 -8.71 0.83
N ARG A 77 18.70 -7.85 1.57
CA ARG A 77 19.70 -6.95 0.95
C ARG A 77 20.81 -7.69 0.24
N SER A 78 21.27 -8.79 0.81
CA SER A 78 22.38 -9.58 0.24
C SER A 78 21.97 -10.34 -1.02
N LYS A 79 20.70 -10.75 -1.13
CA LYS A 79 20.18 -11.54 -2.25
C LYS A 79 18.76 -11.06 -2.63
N PRO A 80 18.59 -9.85 -3.14
CA PRO A 80 17.27 -9.23 -3.33
C PRO A 80 16.41 -9.88 -4.42
N ASN A 81 17.00 -10.71 -5.27
CA ASN A 81 16.31 -11.42 -6.35
C ASN A 81 16.08 -12.92 -6.03
N ASP A 82 16.53 -13.39 -4.87
CA ASP A 82 16.38 -14.77 -4.44
C ASP A 82 15.17 -14.90 -3.51
N ALA A 83 14.15 -15.66 -3.92
CA ALA A 83 12.94 -15.87 -3.14
C ALA A 83 13.23 -16.46 -1.73
N SER A 84 14.31 -17.24 -1.59
CA SER A 84 14.71 -17.82 -0.30
C SER A 84 15.19 -16.80 0.73
N SER A 85 15.47 -15.55 0.30
CA SER A 85 15.86 -14.44 1.18
C SER A 85 14.68 -13.78 1.90
N TYR A 86 13.47 -14.07 1.43
CA TYR A 86 12.25 -13.43 1.94
C TYR A 86 11.56 -14.33 2.97
N PRO A 87 11.24 -13.83 4.17
CA PRO A 87 10.54 -14.64 5.17
C PRO A 87 9.14 -15.03 4.68
N ALA A 88 8.70 -16.23 5.04
CA ALA A 88 7.36 -16.69 4.72
C ALA A 88 6.28 -15.83 5.40
N ILE A 89 5.23 -15.52 4.66
CA ILE A 89 4.01 -14.86 5.14
C ILE A 89 2.81 -15.80 4.95
N ASP A 90 1.71 -15.52 5.64
CA ASP A 90 0.45 -16.21 5.36
C ASP A 90 0.06 -16.00 3.89
N PRO A 91 -0.56 -17.00 3.24
CA PRO A 91 -1.02 -16.86 1.86
C PRO A 91 -1.96 -15.67 1.71
N VAL A 92 -1.71 -14.84 0.69
CA VAL A 92 -2.55 -13.69 0.34
C VAL A 92 -2.92 -13.82 -1.13
N ASP A 93 -4.21 -13.96 -1.40
CA ASP A 93 -4.77 -14.00 -2.75
C ASP A 93 -5.44 -12.66 -3.06
N VAL A 94 -4.95 -11.97 -4.09
CA VAL A 94 -5.44 -10.65 -4.50
C VAL A 94 -5.62 -10.59 -6.01
N ASP A 95 -6.84 -10.32 -6.43
CA ASP A 95 -7.11 -9.94 -7.82
C ASP A 95 -6.85 -8.44 -8.00
N PHE A 96 -5.62 -8.10 -8.38
CA PHE A 96 -5.20 -6.71 -8.60
C PHE A 96 -5.91 -6.02 -9.76
N SER A 97 -6.56 -6.77 -10.67
CA SER A 97 -7.32 -6.17 -11.77
C SER A 97 -8.49 -5.30 -11.29
N LYS A 98 -8.95 -5.52 -10.06
CA LYS A 98 -10.04 -4.77 -9.42
C LYS A 98 -9.64 -3.40 -8.89
N TYR A 99 -8.32 -3.10 -8.83
CA TYR A 99 -7.81 -1.92 -8.14
C TYR A 99 -6.99 -1.03 -9.07
N ASP A 100 -7.25 0.25 -9.05
CA ASP A 100 -6.48 1.28 -9.75
C ASP A 100 -5.40 1.89 -8.84
N THR A 101 -5.64 1.82 -7.54
CA THR A 101 -4.76 2.37 -6.51
C THR A 101 -4.44 1.31 -5.47
N VAL A 102 -3.17 1.23 -5.07
CA VAL A 102 -2.72 0.41 -3.95
C VAL A 102 -1.99 1.29 -2.95
N ILE A 103 -2.47 1.29 -1.71
CA ILE A 103 -1.80 1.94 -0.58
C ILE A 103 -1.03 0.88 0.19
N ILE A 104 0.24 1.12 0.44
CA ILE A 104 1.13 0.21 1.16
C ILE A 104 1.49 0.85 2.49
N GLY A 105 1.15 0.17 3.59
CA GLY A 105 1.49 0.58 4.95
C GLY A 105 2.58 -0.31 5.55
N THR A 106 3.72 0.25 5.99
CA THR A 106 4.84 -0.53 6.51
C THR A 106 5.64 0.21 7.57
N PRO A 107 6.12 -0.45 8.63
CA PRO A 107 7.15 0.14 9.46
C PRO A 107 8.50 0.12 8.76
N LEU A 108 9.37 1.04 9.17
CA LEU A 108 10.78 1.04 8.80
C LEU A 108 11.54 0.08 9.72
N TRP A 109 12.26 -0.87 9.14
CA TRP A 109 13.18 -1.77 9.84
C TRP A 109 14.60 -1.57 9.30
N TRP A 110 15.52 -1.12 10.16
CA TRP A 110 16.94 -0.98 9.80
C TRP A 110 17.15 -0.23 8.47
N SER A 111 16.51 0.93 8.37
CA SER A 111 16.50 1.81 7.18
C SER A 111 15.87 1.21 5.91
N ASN A 112 15.16 0.09 6.02
CA ASN A 112 14.49 -0.58 4.91
C ASN A 112 13.01 -0.79 5.23
N MET A 113 12.26 -1.26 4.24
CA MET A 113 10.91 -1.75 4.44
C MET A 113 10.93 -3.01 5.31
N ALA A 114 9.94 -3.17 6.19
CA ALA A 114 9.81 -4.39 7.00
C ALA A 114 9.78 -5.65 6.14
N ALA A 115 10.53 -6.67 6.53
CA ALA A 115 10.72 -7.88 5.72
C ALA A 115 9.42 -8.58 5.31
N PRO A 116 8.36 -8.74 6.16
CA PRO A 116 7.10 -9.33 5.72
C PRO A 116 6.41 -8.57 4.59
N MET A 117 6.48 -7.23 4.59
CA MET A 117 5.95 -6.42 3.50
C MET A 117 6.80 -6.56 2.24
N GLN A 118 8.13 -6.64 2.37
CA GLN A 118 8.99 -6.91 1.21
C GLN A 118 8.65 -8.26 0.58
N THR A 119 8.36 -9.30 1.38
CA THR A 119 7.90 -10.61 0.86
C THR A 119 6.63 -10.48 0.04
N PHE A 120 5.62 -9.79 0.56
CA PHE A 120 4.38 -9.57 -0.18
C PHE A 120 4.63 -8.88 -1.52
N LEU A 121 5.43 -7.81 -1.52
CA LEU A 121 5.73 -7.06 -2.73
C LEU A 121 6.62 -7.83 -3.72
N PHE A 122 7.53 -8.68 -3.23
CA PHE A 122 8.35 -9.54 -4.08
C PHE A 122 7.48 -10.47 -4.94
N HIS A 123 6.43 -11.03 -4.35
CA HIS A 123 5.52 -11.94 -5.06
C HIS A 123 4.48 -11.20 -5.91
N ASN A 124 4.05 -10.01 -5.52
CA ASN A 124 2.88 -9.34 -6.09
C ASN A 124 3.19 -8.03 -6.82
N GLY A 125 4.40 -7.48 -6.68
CA GLY A 125 4.71 -6.12 -7.16
C GLY A 125 4.54 -5.94 -8.67
N LYS A 126 4.83 -6.97 -9.47
CA LYS A 126 4.60 -6.94 -10.93
C LYS A 126 3.13 -6.75 -11.31
N ALA A 127 2.20 -7.30 -10.51
CA ALA A 127 0.77 -7.14 -10.73
C ALA A 127 0.26 -5.72 -10.40
N MET A 128 1.12 -4.89 -9.81
CA MET A 128 0.83 -3.48 -9.51
C MET A 128 1.35 -2.52 -10.59
N ALA A 129 1.90 -3.02 -11.69
CA ALA A 129 2.39 -2.20 -12.81
C ALA A 129 1.30 -1.22 -13.29
N GLY A 130 1.69 0.03 -13.52
CA GLY A 130 0.80 1.10 -13.97
C GLY A 130 -0.19 1.64 -12.93
N LYS A 131 -0.33 1.00 -11.77
CA LYS A 131 -1.24 1.46 -10.73
C LYS A 131 -0.68 2.64 -9.96
N LYS A 132 -1.58 3.47 -9.40
CA LYS A 132 -1.20 4.52 -8.44
C LYS A 132 -0.78 3.86 -7.13
N ILE A 133 0.41 4.18 -6.64
CA ILE A 133 0.98 3.60 -5.42
C ILE A 133 1.14 4.69 -4.36
N GLY A 134 0.40 4.54 -3.26
CA GLY A 134 0.60 5.34 -2.05
C GLY A 134 1.47 4.59 -1.05
N LEU A 135 2.34 5.28 -0.32
CA LEU A 135 3.21 4.67 0.68
C LEU A 135 3.05 5.39 2.02
N ILE A 136 2.67 4.64 3.06
CA ILE A 136 2.60 5.10 4.46
C ILE A 136 3.68 4.38 5.25
N VAL A 137 4.59 5.14 5.84
CA VAL A 137 5.73 4.57 6.58
C VAL A 137 5.77 5.10 8.01
N SER A 138 5.87 4.19 8.97
CA SER A 138 6.17 4.53 10.35
C SER A 138 7.65 4.33 10.68
N SER A 139 8.23 5.26 11.41
CA SER A 139 9.57 5.11 11.98
C SER A 139 9.66 5.77 13.36
N ALA A 140 10.69 5.47 14.13
CA ALA A 140 10.96 6.19 15.38
C ALA A 140 11.32 7.65 15.05
N SER A 141 12.42 7.85 14.31
CA SER A 141 12.91 9.17 13.89
C SER A 141 13.66 9.13 12.56
N SER A 142 14.05 7.95 12.08
CA SER A 142 14.83 7.80 10.84
C SER A 142 14.02 8.15 9.61
N GLY A 143 14.66 8.80 8.64
CA GLY A 143 14.06 9.11 7.34
C GLY A 143 13.74 7.85 6.53
N ILE A 144 12.80 7.95 5.61
CA ILE A 144 12.15 6.81 4.94
C ILE A 144 12.68 6.49 3.54
N SER A 145 13.77 7.13 3.11
CA SER A 145 14.31 6.97 1.75
C SER A 145 14.68 5.52 1.39
N GLY A 146 15.12 4.73 2.37
CA GLY A 146 15.40 3.31 2.17
C GLY A 146 14.12 2.49 1.91
N VAL A 147 13.03 2.82 2.60
CA VAL A 147 11.73 2.17 2.36
C VAL A 147 11.19 2.53 0.97
N GLU A 148 11.33 3.79 0.56
CA GLU A 148 10.93 4.24 -0.78
C GLU A 148 11.75 3.54 -1.88
N ARG A 149 13.05 3.35 -1.66
CA ARG A 149 13.91 2.59 -2.56
C ARG A 149 13.46 1.13 -2.68
N ASP A 150 13.15 0.48 -1.55
CA ASP A 150 12.67 -0.91 -1.55
C ASP A 150 11.33 -1.03 -2.27
N ALA A 151 10.40 -0.09 -2.05
CA ALA A 151 9.12 -0.06 -2.74
C ALA A 151 9.30 0.06 -4.26
N LYS A 152 10.13 0.98 -4.73
CA LYS A 152 10.42 1.18 -6.16
C LYS A 152 11.12 -0.01 -6.79
N ARG A 153 12.01 -0.68 -6.06
CA ARG A 153 12.66 -1.92 -6.52
C ARG A 153 11.66 -3.05 -6.71
N LEU A 154 10.71 -3.18 -5.79
CA LEU A 154 9.74 -4.28 -5.78
C LEU A 154 8.53 -4.01 -6.69
N ILE A 155 8.22 -2.74 -6.97
CA ILE A 155 7.15 -2.31 -7.89
C ILE A 155 7.74 -1.34 -8.93
N PRO A 156 8.61 -1.81 -9.84
CA PRO A 156 9.38 -0.92 -10.71
C PRO A 156 8.52 -0.09 -11.68
N GLU A 157 7.34 -0.58 -12.04
CA GLU A 157 6.40 0.09 -12.95
C GLU A 157 5.22 0.75 -12.23
N GLY A 158 5.31 0.96 -10.91
CA GLY A 158 4.30 1.64 -10.12
C GLY A 158 4.35 3.17 -10.28
N ASN A 159 3.20 3.81 -10.30
CA ASN A 159 3.08 5.28 -10.32
C ASN A 159 3.02 5.80 -8.87
N PHE A 160 4.18 6.04 -8.27
CA PHE A 160 4.29 6.45 -6.88
C PHE A 160 3.81 7.88 -6.64
N THR A 161 2.96 8.07 -5.63
CA THR A 161 2.61 9.39 -5.08
C THR A 161 3.63 9.81 -4.01
N LYS A 162 3.46 11.02 -3.45
CA LYS A 162 4.27 11.44 -2.30
C LYS A 162 3.97 10.53 -1.09
N SER A 163 5.02 10.01 -0.47
CA SER A 163 4.90 9.15 0.70
C SER A 163 4.39 9.92 1.93
N LEU A 164 3.65 9.24 2.80
CA LEU A 164 3.32 9.71 4.14
C LEU A 164 4.31 9.11 5.15
N TRP A 165 5.06 9.96 5.82
CA TRP A 165 5.94 9.56 6.90
C TRP A 165 5.37 9.99 8.25
N ILE A 166 5.11 9.02 9.13
CA ILE A 166 4.60 9.24 10.48
C ILE A 166 5.65 8.77 11.49
N ARG A 167 6.19 9.72 12.26
CA ARG A 167 7.12 9.39 13.36
C ARG A 167 6.35 8.88 14.56
N SER A 168 7.02 8.10 15.43
CA SER A 168 6.40 7.57 16.65
C SER A 168 5.75 8.64 17.52
N SER A 169 6.33 9.84 17.60
CA SER A 169 5.79 10.99 18.34
C SER A 169 4.56 11.64 17.71
N GLN A 170 4.21 11.29 16.46
CA GLN A 170 3.13 11.93 15.69
C GLN A 170 1.87 11.06 15.57
N PHE A 171 1.85 9.86 16.16
CA PHE A 171 0.71 8.93 15.99
C PHE A 171 -0.61 9.41 16.60
N SER A 172 -0.59 10.33 17.55
CA SER A 172 -1.80 11.02 18.02
C SER A 172 -2.46 11.88 16.92
N SER A 173 -1.66 12.36 15.97
CA SER A 173 -2.11 13.16 14.83
C SER A 173 -2.29 12.35 13.54
N ALA A 174 -2.08 11.03 13.58
CA ALA A 174 -2.15 10.16 12.40
C ALA A 174 -3.45 10.31 11.59
N PRO A 175 -4.66 10.37 12.19
CA PRO A 175 -5.89 10.55 11.43
C PRO A 175 -5.90 11.83 10.58
N LYS A 176 -5.43 12.94 11.15
CA LYS A 176 -5.31 14.21 10.42
C LYS A 176 -4.27 14.15 9.32
N MET A 177 -3.09 13.60 9.61
CA MET A 177 -2.00 13.45 8.63
C MET A 177 -2.43 12.57 7.45
N VAL A 178 -3.15 11.47 7.72
CA VAL A 178 -3.72 10.59 6.69
C VAL A 178 -4.73 11.33 5.84
N ALA A 179 -5.65 12.10 6.44
CA ALA A 179 -6.64 12.89 5.71
C ALA A 179 -6.00 13.88 4.74
N GLU A 180 -5.04 14.66 5.23
CA GLU A 180 -4.30 15.64 4.43
C GLU A 180 -3.52 14.96 3.29
N TRP A 181 -2.89 13.82 3.58
CA TRP A 181 -2.13 13.06 2.61
C TRP A 181 -3.02 12.44 1.52
N LEU A 182 -4.15 11.84 1.89
CA LEU A 182 -5.12 11.29 0.95
C LEU A 182 -5.62 12.38 -0.01
N LYS A 183 -6.00 13.53 0.53
CA LYS A 183 -6.44 14.68 -0.25
C LYS A 183 -5.35 15.19 -1.20
N ALA A 184 -4.14 15.40 -0.68
CA ALA A 184 -3.01 15.94 -1.46
C ALA A 184 -2.58 15.04 -2.63
N ASN A 185 -2.81 13.73 -2.53
CA ASN A 185 -2.44 12.75 -3.55
C ASN A 185 -3.61 12.29 -4.43
N GLY A 186 -4.81 12.88 -4.26
CA GLY A 186 -6.01 12.46 -4.99
C GLY A 186 -6.37 11.00 -4.72
N LEU A 187 -6.24 10.57 -3.46
CA LEU A 187 -6.55 9.23 -2.98
C LEU A 187 -7.81 9.20 -2.10
N ALA A 188 -8.33 10.37 -1.73
CA ALA A 188 -9.59 10.48 -1.02
C ALA A 188 -10.73 10.20 -2.01
N SER A 189 -11.44 9.09 -1.82
CA SER A 189 -12.71 8.81 -2.47
C SER A 189 -13.82 8.91 -1.44
N LYS A 190 -14.74 9.79 -1.64
CA LYS A 190 -16.07 9.74 -1.04
C LYS A 190 -17.09 9.45 -2.11
#